data_7a23ab302907e87ca79d473c32f4c6d6
#
_entry.id   7a23ab302907e87ca79d473c32f4c6d6
#
_cell.length_a   1.000
_cell.length_b   1.000
_cell.length_c   1.000
_cell.angle_alpha   90.00
_cell.angle_beta   90.00
_cell.angle_gamma   90.00
#
_symmetry.space_group_name_H-M   'P 1'
#
loop_
_entity.id
_entity.type
_entity.pdbx_description
1 polymer ?
#
loop_
_entity_poly.entity_id
_entity_poly.type
_entity_poly.pdbx_seq_one_letter_code
_entity_poly.pdbx_strand_id
1 'polypeptide(L)'
;MASVHPRRVRPAKQLVAAALHRGHTRPLRPLPPSPSSTGQLRGGSGGGHGAARGGGGEASTPPGTARRGAAGMPHTEYEFASRTVNSCRRFHWIPSLQRPPCGPRTNVETYEGQHSANKASEVQKRTFGSAATHNQRNPAYSELNSDDVCYFKSILGDNGVVQDEDRIAVANVDWMGKYKGASQLLLLPKSTKEVSKILSYCNTRRLAVVPQGGNTGLVGGSVPVYDEVIVSLAGMDKIISFDNVNGILTSEAGCVLENLSTFVENEGFIMPLDLGAKGSCHIGGNISTNAGGLRFIRYGSLHGNVLGLEVVLADGTILDMLTTLRKDNTGYDLKHLFIGSEGSLGVVTKVAVLTPAKLPATNVAFLSCNDYTSCQKLLLAARRNLGEILSAFEFMDHHCIDLAIRHLEGVQNPLPASQYKFYVLIETTGSDESYDKTKLEAFLLRSMEDGLVSDGVIAQDISQASNFWRIREQTAWAYLQSP
;
A
#
# COMPACT_ATOMS: atom_id res chain seq x y z
N MET A 1 46.50 24.81 -7.13
CA MET A 1 46.79 23.43 -6.73
C MET A 1 46.88 23.42 -5.21
N ALA A 2 45.78 23.09 -4.53
CA ALA A 2 45.71 22.89 -3.09
C ALA A 2 45.09 21.50 -2.88
N SER A 3 45.91 20.57 -2.38
CA SER A 3 45.55 19.19 -2.10
C SER A 3 44.63 19.14 -0.87
N VAL A 4 43.41 18.68 -1.07
CA VAL A 4 42.48 18.35 0.01
C VAL A 4 42.69 16.90 0.38
N HIS A 5 43.22 16.67 1.59
CA HIS A 5 43.36 15.33 2.17
C HIS A 5 41.99 14.80 2.61
N PRO A 6 41.62 13.53 2.33
CA PRO A 6 40.37 12.95 2.82
C PRO A 6 40.48 12.68 4.33
N ARG A 7 39.52 13.22 5.10
CA ARG A 7 39.36 12.89 6.52
C ARG A 7 38.94 11.41 6.66
N ARG A 8 39.74 10.64 7.39
CA ARG A 8 39.41 9.24 7.78
C ARG A 8 38.09 9.24 8.56
N VAL A 9 37.09 8.50 8.03
CA VAL A 9 35.85 8.18 8.72
C VAL A 9 36.15 7.12 9.78
N ARG A 10 35.75 7.38 11.03
CA ARG A 10 35.88 6.43 12.13
C ARG A 10 34.81 5.34 12.02
N PRO A 11 35.09 4.07 12.42
CA PRO A 11 34.07 3.01 12.39
C PRO A 11 32.84 3.37 13.23
N ALA A 12 31.64 2.95 12.80
CA ALA A 12 30.33 3.31 13.33
C ALA A 12 30.19 3.12 14.87
N LYS A 13 30.90 2.17 15.46
CA LYS A 13 30.97 1.98 16.92
C LYS A 13 31.44 3.22 17.69
N GLN A 14 32.27 4.06 17.09
CA GLN A 14 32.75 5.29 17.72
C GLN A 14 31.80 6.49 17.51
N LEU A 15 30.95 6.48 16.48
CA LEU A 15 30.00 7.55 16.21
C LEU A 15 28.79 7.48 17.14
N VAL A 16 28.30 6.27 17.44
CA VAL A 16 27.18 6.07 18.38
C VAL A 16 27.60 6.41 19.81
N ALA A 17 28.82 6.01 20.23
CA ALA A 17 29.34 6.39 21.54
C ALA A 17 29.61 7.90 21.69
N ALA A 18 29.99 8.59 20.62
CA ALA A 18 30.21 10.05 20.64
C ALA A 18 28.91 10.85 20.72
N ALA A 19 27.77 10.33 20.22
CA ALA A 19 26.47 10.96 20.34
C ALA A 19 25.92 10.88 21.77
N LEU A 20 26.17 9.78 22.46
CA LEU A 20 25.72 9.55 23.85
C LEU A 20 26.48 10.41 24.90
N HIS A 21 27.70 10.85 24.61
CA HIS A 21 28.50 11.65 25.57
C HIS A 21 28.35 13.17 25.44
N ARG A 22 27.60 13.71 24.46
CA ARG A 22 27.39 15.16 24.30
C ARG A 22 26.07 15.70 24.86
N GLY A 23 25.31 14.90 25.58
CA GLY A 23 23.96 15.20 26.09
C GLY A 23 23.85 15.64 27.54
N HIS A 24 24.93 16.07 28.25
CA HIS A 24 24.78 16.56 29.62
C HIS A 24 25.48 17.89 29.85
N THR A 25 24.69 18.76 30.45
CA THR A 25 24.98 20.03 31.16
C THR A 25 24.98 21.33 30.33
N ARG A 26 23.80 21.96 30.26
CA ARG A 26 23.66 23.40 30.49
C ARG A 26 22.42 23.65 31.36
N PRO A 27 22.56 24.41 32.46
CA PRO A 27 21.41 24.78 33.31
C PRO A 27 20.53 25.82 32.62
N LEU A 28 19.23 25.61 32.69
CA LEU A 28 18.18 26.51 32.21
C LEU A 28 18.23 27.83 32.95
N ARG A 29 18.31 28.96 32.22
CA ARG A 29 18.04 30.28 32.76
C ARG A 29 16.52 30.46 32.90
N PRO A 30 16.02 31.07 33.99
CA PRO A 30 14.60 31.35 34.16
C PRO A 30 14.12 32.47 33.20
N LEU A 31 12.94 32.26 32.63
CA LEU A 31 12.22 33.25 31.80
C LEU A 31 11.66 34.35 32.68
N PRO A 32 11.60 35.62 32.18
CA PRO A 32 10.99 36.73 32.90
C PRO A 32 9.44 36.64 32.89
N PRO A 33 8.76 37.24 33.88
CA PRO A 33 7.31 37.17 33.99
C PRO A 33 6.62 38.09 32.98
N SER A 34 5.51 37.61 32.41
CA SER A 34 4.65 38.37 31.49
C SER A 34 3.84 39.46 32.25
N PRO A 35 3.56 40.62 31.61
CA PRO A 35 2.85 41.72 32.27
C PRO A 35 1.34 41.47 32.37
N SER A 36 0.82 41.77 33.58
CA SER A 36 -0.58 41.84 33.90
C SER A 36 -1.24 43.07 33.26
N SER A 37 -2.33 42.89 32.53
CA SER A 37 -3.23 43.97 32.14
C SER A 37 -4.48 44.02 33.00
N THR A 38 -4.51 44.99 33.92
CA THR A 38 -5.70 45.50 34.59
C THR A 38 -6.44 46.43 33.65
N GLY A 39 -7.71 46.23 33.43
CA GLY A 39 -8.59 47.12 32.66
C GLY A 39 -10.02 47.06 33.23
N GLN A 40 -10.42 48.17 33.75
CA GLN A 40 -11.57 48.49 34.59
C GLN A 40 -12.95 48.26 33.98
N LEU A 41 -13.86 47.94 34.90
CA LEU A 41 -15.33 47.89 34.82
C LEU A 41 -15.97 49.28 34.58
N ARG A 42 -17.02 49.35 33.78
CA ARG A 42 -18.23 50.21 33.92
C ARG A 42 -19.36 49.39 33.27
N GLY A 43 -20.48 49.07 33.86
CA GLY A 43 -21.47 49.75 34.70
C GLY A 43 -22.72 49.96 33.86
N GLY A 44 -23.85 49.34 34.20
CA GLY A 44 -25.19 49.57 33.60
C GLY A 44 -26.15 48.42 33.90
N SER A 45 -26.84 48.61 34.84
CA SER A 45 -28.11 48.52 35.59
C SER A 45 -29.35 48.07 34.78
N GLY A 46 -30.20 47.31 35.48
CA GLY A 46 -31.63 47.11 35.31
C GLY A 46 -32.01 45.65 35.09
N GLY A 47 -32.66 44.95 35.96
CA GLY A 47 -33.77 45.15 36.78
C GLY A 47 -34.79 44.06 36.54
N GLY A 48 -35.15 43.30 37.57
CA GLY A 48 -36.53 42.99 37.85
C GLY A 48 -36.92 41.50 37.99
N HIS A 49 -37.09 41.06 39.28
CA HIS A 49 -38.19 40.24 39.86
C HIS A 49 -38.54 38.87 39.20
N GLY A 50 -38.74 37.81 39.89
CA GLY A 50 -39.23 37.43 41.17
C GLY A 50 -39.23 35.93 41.33
N ALA A 51 -38.97 35.46 42.50
CA ALA A 51 -39.72 34.70 43.44
C ALA A 51 -40.41 33.42 42.93
N ALA A 52 -40.45 32.30 43.60
CA ALA A 52 -40.06 31.77 44.89
C ALA A 52 -40.45 30.29 45.01
N ARG A 53 -39.83 29.60 45.98
CA ARG A 53 -40.33 28.43 46.76
C ARG A 53 -40.32 27.08 46.02
N GLY A 54 -39.88 25.95 46.56
CA GLY A 54 -39.46 25.61 47.90
C GLY A 54 -39.62 24.12 48.16
N GLY A 55 -38.87 23.59 49.08
CA GLY A 55 -39.04 22.29 49.71
C GLY A 55 -38.32 21.11 49.09
N GLY A 56 -37.45 20.38 49.70
CA GLY A 56 -37.17 20.07 51.09
C GLY A 56 -37.23 18.57 51.34
N GLY A 57 -36.20 18.01 51.97
CA GLY A 57 -36.28 16.75 52.72
C GLY A 57 -35.31 15.68 52.22
N GLU A 58 -34.07 15.58 52.75
CA GLU A 58 -33.57 14.65 53.80
C GLU A 58 -33.48 13.18 53.36
N ALA A 59 -32.30 12.67 53.18
CA ALA A 59 -31.33 12.05 54.10
C ALA A 59 -31.75 10.70 54.69
N SER A 60 -31.03 9.64 54.40
CA SER A 60 -30.45 8.74 55.42
C SER A 60 -29.73 7.51 54.81
N THR A 61 -28.52 7.30 55.25
CA THR A 61 -27.70 6.07 55.20
C THR A 61 -27.72 5.39 56.59
N PRO A 62 -26.95 4.27 56.81
CA PRO A 62 -27.07 2.84 56.47
C PRO A 62 -27.35 2.03 57.78
N PRO A 63 -27.07 0.77 58.06
CA PRO A 63 -25.99 -0.16 57.71
C PRO A 63 -26.38 -1.67 57.74
N GLY A 64 -25.39 -2.56 57.48
CA GLY A 64 -25.42 -3.89 58.09
C GLY A 64 -24.94 -5.08 57.26
N THR A 65 -23.79 -5.55 57.64
CA THR A 65 -23.09 -6.81 57.38
C THR A 65 -23.92 -8.08 57.51
N ALA A 66 -23.70 -9.09 56.64
CA ALA A 66 -23.56 -10.49 57.04
C ALA A 66 -23.00 -11.42 55.95
N ARG A 67 -21.98 -12.17 56.31
CA ARG A 67 -21.40 -13.33 55.61
C ARG A 67 -22.35 -14.54 55.63
N ARG A 68 -22.30 -15.36 54.58
CA ARG A 68 -22.41 -16.86 54.45
C ARG A 68 -23.05 -17.13 53.12
N GLY A 69 -22.61 -18.06 52.25
CA GLY A 69 -22.06 -19.36 52.29
C GLY A 69 -22.08 -19.91 50.87
N ALA A 70 -21.13 -20.68 50.52
CA ALA A 70 -20.98 -21.34 49.21
C ALA A 70 -22.13 -22.33 48.97
N ALA A 71 -22.71 -22.27 47.74
CA ALA A 71 -23.46 -23.41 47.20
C ALA A 71 -23.36 -23.37 45.66
N GLY A 72 -23.09 -24.54 45.08
CA GLY A 72 -22.66 -24.76 43.70
C GLY A 72 -23.66 -24.30 42.62
N MET A 73 -23.11 -23.91 41.50
CA MET A 73 -23.84 -23.70 40.24
C MET A 73 -23.93 -25.00 39.46
N PRO A 74 -25.06 -25.31 38.82
CA PRO A 74 -25.24 -26.54 38.08
C PRO A 74 -24.63 -26.47 36.67
N HIS A 75 -24.08 -27.58 36.23
CA HIS A 75 -23.54 -27.88 34.91
C HIS A 75 -24.63 -27.89 33.79
N THR A 76 -25.10 -26.75 33.32
CA THR A 76 -26.06 -26.75 32.19
C THR A 76 -25.70 -25.77 31.06
N GLU A 77 -24.64 -25.01 31.13
CA GLU A 77 -24.27 -24.08 30.02
C GLU A 77 -23.28 -24.66 28.99
N TYR A 78 -22.69 -25.82 29.21
CA TYR A 78 -21.75 -26.43 28.24
C TYR A 78 -22.40 -27.31 27.17
N GLU A 79 -23.66 -27.68 27.29
CA GLU A 79 -24.35 -28.48 26.28
C GLU A 79 -25.01 -27.66 25.15
N PHE A 80 -25.23 -26.36 25.33
CA PHE A 80 -25.85 -25.52 24.29
C PHE A 80 -24.87 -25.08 23.21
N ALA A 81 -23.59 -24.96 23.51
CA ALA A 81 -22.55 -24.60 22.53
C ALA A 81 -22.14 -25.75 21.59
N SER A 82 -22.32 -27.00 22.02
CA SER A 82 -21.95 -28.18 21.19
C SER A 82 -23.01 -28.56 20.17
N ARG A 83 -24.27 -28.15 20.36
CA ARG A 83 -25.36 -28.47 19.42
C ARG A 83 -25.46 -27.45 18.25
N THR A 84 -24.95 -26.28 18.40
CA THR A 84 -24.99 -25.23 17.33
C THR A 84 -23.88 -25.42 16.30
N VAL A 85 -22.77 -26.07 16.65
CA VAL A 85 -21.65 -26.35 15.73
C VAL A 85 -21.90 -27.54 14.82
N ASN A 86 -22.79 -28.48 15.20
CA ASN A 86 -23.11 -29.67 14.39
C ASN A 86 -24.23 -29.46 13.37
N SER A 87 -24.91 -28.31 13.39
CA SER A 87 -25.98 -27.98 12.43
C SER A 87 -25.49 -27.36 11.14
N CYS A 88 -24.25 -26.87 11.07
CA CYS A 88 -23.64 -26.23 9.86
C CYS A 88 -22.91 -27.25 8.94
N ARG A 89 -22.99 -28.56 9.16
CA ARG A 89 -22.33 -29.56 8.30
C ARG A 89 -23.21 -30.18 7.24
N ARG A 90 -24.21 -29.50 6.70
CA ARG A 90 -24.96 -29.94 5.53
C ARG A 90 -25.13 -28.88 4.48
N PHE A 91 -24.02 -28.44 3.86
CA PHE A 91 -24.02 -27.95 2.51
C PHE A 91 -23.08 -28.81 1.68
N HIS A 92 -23.70 -29.84 1.07
CA HIS A 92 -23.08 -30.59 -0.02
C HIS A 92 -23.18 -29.75 -1.28
N TRP A 93 -22.08 -29.19 -1.70
CA TRP A 93 -21.87 -28.77 -3.10
C TRP A 93 -20.38 -28.77 -3.41
N ILE A 94 -19.99 -29.71 -4.23
CA ILE A 94 -18.94 -29.78 -5.26
C ILE A 94 -18.43 -31.24 -5.30
N PRO A 95 -18.47 -31.91 -6.49
CA PRO A 95 -17.92 -33.25 -6.62
C PRO A 95 -16.40 -33.23 -6.42
N SER A 96 -15.94 -34.09 -5.56
CA SER A 96 -14.54 -34.32 -5.27
C SER A 96 -13.76 -34.69 -6.54
N LEU A 97 -12.90 -33.83 -7.01
CA LEU A 97 -11.75 -34.23 -7.80
C LEU A 97 -10.84 -35.08 -6.89
N GLN A 98 -10.84 -36.37 -7.09
CA GLN A 98 -9.98 -37.33 -6.41
C GLN A 98 -8.52 -36.96 -6.74
N ARG A 99 -7.77 -36.60 -5.72
CA ARG A 99 -6.30 -36.60 -5.80
C ARG A 99 -5.83 -38.02 -5.78
N PRO A 100 -4.89 -38.43 -6.65
CA PRO A 100 -4.29 -39.78 -6.55
C PRO A 100 -3.51 -39.90 -5.23
N PRO A 101 -3.43 -41.08 -4.63
CA PRO A 101 -2.75 -41.30 -3.36
C PRO A 101 -1.25 -41.15 -3.51
N CYS A 102 -0.62 -40.40 -2.61
CA CYS A 102 0.83 -40.39 -2.44
C CYS A 102 1.32 -41.79 -2.04
N GLY A 103 2.02 -42.44 -2.93
CA GLY A 103 2.76 -43.68 -2.61
C GLY A 103 4.05 -43.33 -1.81
N PRO A 104 4.60 -44.33 -1.09
CA PRO A 104 5.76 -44.10 -0.22
C PRO A 104 7.03 -43.79 -1.01
N ARG A 105 7.81 -42.84 -0.52
CA ARG A 105 9.15 -42.52 -1.02
C ARG A 105 10.06 -43.71 -0.80
N THR A 106 10.58 -44.30 -1.90
CA THR A 106 11.71 -45.20 -1.87
C THR A 106 12.86 -44.58 -2.66
N ASN A 107 14.00 -44.52 -1.97
CA ASN A 107 15.40 -44.55 -2.44
C ASN A 107 15.90 -43.55 -3.49
N VAL A 108 16.78 -42.73 -2.98
CA VAL A 108 17.81 -42.00 -3.73
C VAL A 108 18.78 -43.01 -4.33
N GLU A 109 18.75 -43.20 -5.65
CA GLU A 109 19.86 -43.83 -6.39
C GLU A 109 20.70 -42.72 -7.04
N THR A 110 21.96 -42.68 -6.63
CA THR A 110 23.05 -41.96 -7.25
C THR A 110 23.34 -42.56 -8.63
N TYR A 111 23.21 -41.76 -9.69
CA TYR A 111 23.77 -42.11 -11.00
C TYR A 111 25.05 -41.29 -11.24
N GLU A 112 26.18 -41.99 -11.17
CA GLU A 112 27.45 -41.54 -11.75
C GLU A 112 27.48 -41.76 -13.24
N GLY A 113 28.07 -40.80 -13.88
CA GLY A 113 28.42 -40.52 -15.21
C GLY A 113 28.43 -41.53 -16.34
N GLN A 114 28.13 -41.01 -17.52
CA GLN A 114 28.92 -41.28 -18.73
C GLN A 114 28.80 -40.11 -19.72
N HIS A 115 29.95 -39.58 -20.09
CA HIS A 115 30.14 -38.58 -21.14
C HIS A 115 29.61 -39.06 -22.50
N SER A 116 28.77 -38.28 -23.10
CA SER A 116 28.61 -38.24 -24.57
C SER A 116 28.46 -36.77 -24.99
N ALA A 117 29.49 -36.30 -25.67
CA ALA A 117 29.51 -34.98 -26.29
C ALA A 117 28.57 -34.92 -27.51
N ASN A 118 28.09 -33.71 -27.77
CA ASN A 118 27.43 -33.21 -28.97
C ASN A 118 25.89 -33.34 -29.00
N LYS A 119 25.25 -32.28 -28.49
CA LYS A 119 24.32 -31.42 -29.24
C LYS A 119 24.11 -30.18 -28.38
N ALA A 120 24.67 -29.07 -28.87
CA ALA A 120 24.27 -27.75 -28.37
C ALA A 120 22.77 -27.61 -28.66
N SER A 121 21.97 -27.90 -27.65
CA SER A 121 20.58 -27.54 -27.68
C SER A 121 20.51 -26.02 -27.62
N GLU A 122 20.00 -25.41 -28.69
CA GLU A 122 19.49 -24.06 -28.68
C GLU A 122 18.71 -23.88 -27.35
N VAL A 123 19.31 -23.15 -26.45
CA VAL A 123 18.56 -22.58 -25.31
C VAL A 123 17.60 -21.60 -25.98
N GLN A 124 16.40 -22.08 -26.26
CA GLN A 124 15.28 -21.22 -26.60
C GLN A 124 15.22 -20.17 -25.48
N LYS A 125 15.69 -18.95 -25.78
CA LYS A 125 15.43 -17.78 -24.98
C LYS A 125 13.92 -17.68 -24.87
N ARG A 126 13.36 -18.22 -23.80
CA ARG A 126 11.98 -17.97 -23.43
C ARG A 126 11.92 -16.48 -23.09
N THR A 127 11.58 -15.68 -24.08
CA THR A 127 11.15 -14.30 -23.83
C THR A 127 9.92 -14.37 -22.94
N PHE A 128 10.07 -13.98 -21.69
CA PHE A 128 8.95 -13.69 -20.83
C PHE A 128 8.11 -12.65 -21.56
N GLY A 129 6.85 -12.95 -21.86
CA GLY A 129 5.94 -12.03 -22.52
C GLY A 129 5.25 -12.54 -23.78
N SER A 130 5.52 -13.77 -24.22
CA SER A 130 4.87 -14.33 -25.42
C SER A 130 3.70 -15.27 -25.09
N ALA A 131 3.00 -15.10 -23.98
CA ALA A 131 1.78 -15.89 -23.72
C ALA A 131 0.72 -15.71 -24.83
N ALA A 132 0.73 -14.57 -25.51
CA ALA A 132 -0.16 -14.28 -26.64
C ALA A 132 0.25 -14.97 -27.96
N THR A 133 1.51 -15.37 -28.14
CA THR A 133 1.98 -15.95 -29.40
C THR A 133 1.48 -17.37 -29.68
N HIS A 134 0.87 -18.02 -28.67
CA HIS A 134 0.32 -19.38 -28.82
C HIS A 134 -1.19 -19.47 -28.64
N ASN A 135 -1.86 -18.40 -28.18
CA ASN A 135 -3.30 -18.40 -28.05
C ASN A 135 -3.93 -17.72 -29.26
N GLN A 136 -4.86 -18.40 -29.93
CA GLN A 136 -5.66 -17.78 -30.95
C GLN A 136 -6.70 -16.84 -30.34
N ARG A 137 -6.95 -15.70 -30.99
CA ARG A 137 -8.04 -14.79 -30.60
C ARG A 137 -9.34 -15.58 -30.52
N ASN A 138 -10.08 -15.43 -29.43
CA ASN A 138 -11.32 -16.14 -29.25
C ASN A 138 -12.38 -15.62 -30.25
N PRO A 139 -12.88 -16.45 -31.18
CA PRO A 139 -13.83 -16.05 -32.22
C PRO A 139 -15.22 -15.68 -31.66
N ALA A 140 -15.49 -15.96 -30.38
CA ALA A 140 -16.73 -15.55 -29.71
C ALA A 140 -16.83 -14.02 -29.53
N TYR A 141 -15.71 -13.30 -29.58
CA TYR A 141 -15.68 -11.85 -29.52
C TYR A 141 -15.76 -11.23 -30.92
N SER A 142 -16.61 -10.21 -31.06
CA SER A 142 -16.75 -9.44 -32.30
C SER A 142 -15.53 -8.57 -32.58
N GLU A 143 -15.29 -8.28 -33.86
CA GLU A 143 -14.34 -7.24 -34.26
C GLU A 143 -15.00 -5.86 -34.20
N LEU A 144 -14.19 -4.84 -33.96
CA LEU A 144 -14.59 -3.45 -33.94
C LEU A 144 -14.95 -2.98 -35.36
N ASN A 145 -16.04 -2.23 -35.52
CA ASN A 145 -16.46 -1.65 -36.79
C ASN A 145 -16.75 -0.14 -36.66
N SER A 146 -17.09 0.50 -37.79
CA SER A 146 -17.39 1.94 -37.84
C SER A 146 -18.61 2.36 -37.02
N ASP A 147 -19.63 1.49 -36.94
CA ASP A 147 -20.84 1.78 -36.19
C ASP A 147 -20.57 1.79 -34.69
N ASP A 148 -19.70 0.89 -34.22
CA ASP A 148 -19.25 0.86 -32.83
C ASP A 148 -18.55 2.18 -32.49
N VAL A 149 -17.65 2.67 -33.34
CA VAL A 149 -16.95 3.96 -33.16
C VAL A 149 -17.93 5.12 -33.14
N CYS A 150 -18.92 5.15 -34.07
CA CYS A 150 -19.98 6.18 -34.09
C CYS A 150 -20.79 6.16 -32.79
N TYR A 151 -21.12 4.97 -32.27
CA TYR A 151 -21.82 4.84 -31.00
C TYR A 151 -21.01 5.40 -29.84
N PHE A 152 -19.74 5.06 -29.70
CA PHE A 152 -18.87 5.58 -28.65
C PHE A 152 -18.73 7.11 -28.75
N LYS A 153 -18.62 7.66 -29.96
CA LYS A 153 -18.62 9.12 -30.16
C LYS A 153 -19.91 9.78 -29.71
N SER A 154 -21.03 9.10 -29.87
CA SER A 154 -22.33 9.61 -29.39
C SER A 154 -22.42 9.70 -27.86
N ILE A 155 -21.67 8.88 -27.14
CA ILE A 155 -21.62 8.88 -25.66
C ILE A 155 -20.56 9.86 -25.13
N LEU A 156 -19.35 9.84 -25.71
CA LEU A 156 -18.16 10.48 -25.15
C LEU A 156 -17.78 11.78 -25.88
N GLY A 157 -18.43 12.06 -27.05
CA GLY A 157 -17.94 13.09 -27.97
C GLY A 157 -16.67 12.67 -28.69
N ASP A 158 -16.26 13.46 -29.69
CA ASP A 158 -15.06 13.13 -30.49
C ASP A 158 -13.77 13.08 -29.67
N ASN A 159 -13.61 13.95 -28.67
CA ASN A 159 -12.41 14.00 -27.83
C ASN A 159 -12.29 12.81 -26.86
N GLY A 160 -13.39 12.10 -26.59
CA GLY A 160 -13.41 10.94 -25.71
C GLY A 160 -13.13 9.62 -26.42
N VAL A 161 -13.03 9.64 -27.76
CA VAL A 161 -12.80 8.47 -28.62
C VAL A 161 -11.51 8.67 -29.39
N VAL A 162 -10.45 7.97 -28.98
CA VAL A 162 -9.11 8.14 -29.54
C VAL A 162 -8.83 7.01 -30.52
N GLN A 163 -8.51 7.38 -31.76
CA GLN A 163 -8.09 6.51 -32.86
C GLN A 163 -6.69 6.90 -33.40
N ASP A 164 -6.06 7.88 -32.76
CA ASP A 164 -4.70 8.33 -33.08
C ASP A 164 -3.69 7.24 -32.77
N GLU A 165 -2.90 6.85 -33.78
CA GLU A 165 -1.98 5.71 -33.68
C GLU A 165 -0.91 5.90 -32.61
N ASP A 166 -0.35 7.10 -32.47
CA ASP A 166 0.71 7.38 -31.50
C ASP A 166 0.20 7.25 -30.05
N ARG A 167 -0.99 7.79 -29.79
CA ARG A 167 -1.62 7.69 -28.48
C ARG A 167 -2.03 6.25 -28.14
N ILE A 168 -2.54 5.51 -29.11
CA ILE A 168 -2.92 4.11 -28.93
C ILE A 168 -1.69 3.24 -28.76
N ALA A 169 -0.58 3.50 -29.49
CA ALA A 169 0.66 2.76 -29.33
C ALA A 169 1.18 2.76 -27.91
N VAL A 170 1.11 3.91 -27.23
CA VAL A 170 1.48 4.03 -25.79
C VAL A 170 0.55 3.21 -24.91
N ALA A 171 -0.77 3.21 -25.16
CA ALA A 171 -1.74 2.46 -24.37
C ALA A 171 -1.67 0.93 -24.62
N ASN A 172 -1.15 0.50 -25.77
CA ASN A 172 -0.98 -0.89 -26.16
C ASN A 172 0.25 -1.57 -25.58
N VAL A 173 1.14 -0.85 -24.89
CA VAL A 173 2.39 -1.39 -24.36
C VAL A 173 2.49 -1.09 -22.88
N ASP A 174 2.91 -2.08 -22.07
CA ASP A 174 3.21 -1.84 -20.66
C ASP A 174 4.50 -1.01 -20.50
N TRP A 175 4.68 -0.38 -19.35
CA TRP A 175 5.82 0.52 -19.11
C TRP A 175 7.19 -0.16 -19.20
N MET A 176 7.25 -1.51 -19.09
CA MET A 176 8.49 -2.29 -19.26
C MET A 176 8.72 -2.76 -20.71
N GLY A 177 7.76 -2.54 -21.60
CA GLY A 177 7.82 -3.03 -22.99
C GLY A 177 7.72 -4.55 -23.14
N LYS A 178 7.27 -5.26 -22.10
CA LYS A 178 7.17 -6.74 -22.10
C LYS A 178 5.89 -7.27 -22.72
N TYR A 179 4.81 -6.50 -22.61
CA TYR A 179 3.50 -6.87 -23.12
C TYR A 179 3.05 -5.85 -24.15
N LYS A 180 2.52 -6.33 -25.26
CA LYS A 180 2.06 -5.48 -26.36
C LYS A 180 0.76 -6.03 -26.95
N GLY A 181 -0.28 -5.20 -26.98
CA GLY A 181 -1.54 -5.44 -27.65
C GLY A 181 -1.63 -4.81 -29.03
N ALA A 182 -2.82 -4.93 -29.65
CA ALA A 182 -3.14 -4.37 -30.95
C ALA A 182 -4.51 -3.70 -30.95
N SER A 183 -4.91 -3.07 -29.84
CA SER A 183 -6.14 -2.27 -29.79
C SER A 183 -6.10 -1.15 -30.82
N GLN A 184 -7.26 -0.89 -31.43
CA GLN A 184 -7.47 0.20 -32.41
C GLN A 184 -8.30 1.34 -31.80
N LEU A 185 -8.71 1.21 -30.53
CA LEU A 185 -9.60 2.16 -29.91
C LEU A 185 -9.29 2.36 -28.41
N LEU A 186 -9.09 3.62 -28.02
CA LEU A 186 -8.96 4.04 -26.64
C LEU A 186 -10.12 4.96 -26.27
N LEU A 187 -10.92 4.60 -25.27
CA LEU A 187 -12.07 5.36 -24.76
C LEU A 187 -11.70 6.06 -23.47
N LEU A 188 -12.11 7.34 -23.34
CA LEU A 188 -11.82 8.23 -22.23
C LEU A 188 -13.12 8.71 -21.56
N PRO A 189 -13.84 7.84 -20.80
CA PRO A 189 -15.02 8.26 -20.06
C PRO A 189 -14.67 9.24 -18.95
N LYS A 190 -15.61 10.14 -18.63
CA LYS A 190 -15.51 11.16 -17.57
C LYS A 190 -16.53 10.94 -16.44
N SER A 191 -17.32 9.89 -16.50
CA SER A 191 -18.33 9.59 -15.50
C SER A 191 -18.64 8.09 -15.45
N THR A 192 -19.09 7.61 -14.29
CA THR A 192 -19.59 6.24 -14.10
C THR A 192 -20.68 5.88 -15.09
N LYS A 193 -21.56 6.83 -15.43
CA LYS A 193 -22.65 6.61 -16.40
C LYS A 193 -22.12 6.34 -17.80
N GLU A 194 -21.04 7.01 -18.21
CA GLU A 194 -20.40 6.75 -19.49
C GLU A 194 -19.74 5.38 -19.51
N VAL A 195 -19.02 5.00 -18.44
CA VAL A 195 -18.45 3.64 -18.27
C VAL A 195 -19.55 2.59 -18.37
N SER A 196 -20.69 2.80 -17.69
CA SER A 196 -21.84 1.91 -17.72
C SER A 196 -22.38 1.71 -19.15
N LYS A 197 -22.57 2.78 -19.91
CA LYS A 197 -23.05 2.70 -21.30
C LYS A 197 -22.04 1.99 -22.22
N ILE A 198 -20.74 2.27 -22.04
CA ILE A 198 -19.66 1.61 -22.79
C ILE A 198 -19.69 0.10 -22.55
N LEU A 199 -19.67 -0.33 -21.28
CA LEU A 199 -19.63 -1.75 -20.93
C LEU A 199 -20.91 -2.48 -21.38
N SER A 200 -22.09 -1.89 -21.17
CA SER A 200 -23.37 -2.44 -21.64
C SER A 200 -23.37 -2.66 -23.14
N TYR A 201 -22.87 -1.69 -23.90
CA TYR A 201 -22.76 -1.80 -25.36
C TYR A 201 -21.75 -2.89 -25.76
N CYS A 202 -20.55 -2.88 -25.17
CA CYS A 202 -19.53 -3.90 -25.44
C CYS A 202 -20.05 -5.30 -25.15
N ASN A 203 -20.78 -5.48 -24.05
CA ASN A 203 -21.40 -6.75 -23.70
C ASN A 203 -22.42 -7.21 -24.76
N THR A 204 -23.30 -6.31 -25.17
CA THR A 204 -24.30 -6.60 -26.22
C THR A 204 -23.65 -6.96 -27.55
N ARG A 205 -22.61 -6.23 -27.93
CA ARG A 205 -21.83 -6.44 -29.17
C ARG A 205 -20.82 -7.57 -29.07
N ARG A 206 -20.56 -8.08 -27.85
CA ARG A 206 -19.47 -9.02 -27.54
C ARG A 206 -18.09 -8.46 -27.92
N LEU A 207 -17.86 -7.18 -27.71
CA LEU A 207 -16.52 -6.58 -27.83
C LEU A 207 -15.74 -6.87 -26.57
N ALA A 208 -14.51 -7.34 -26.73
CA ALA A 208 -13.60 -7.53 -25.62
C ALA A 208 -13.09 -6.17 -25.11
N VAL A 209 -12.94 -6.02 -23.80
CA VAL A 209 -12.57 -4.76 -23.14
C VAL A 209 -11.40 -4.99 -22.20
N VAL A 210 -10.45 -4.04 -22.16
CA VAL A 210 -9.45 -3.96 -21.12
C VAL A 210 -9.55 -2.62 -20.40
N PRO A 211 -9.87 -2.61 -19.08
CA PRO A 211 -9.81 -1.38 -18.29
C PRO A 211 -8.35 -1.00 -18.00
N GLN A 212 -8.05 0.29 -18.17
CA GLN A 212 -6.70 0.79 -17.97
C GLN A 212 -6.69 2.01 -17.03
N GLY A 213 -5.81 1.96 -16.00
CA GLY A 213 -5.45 3.12 -15.18
C GLY A 213 -4.18 3.79 -15.71
N GLY A 214 -3.19 3.99 -14.84
CA GLY A 214 -1.90 4.59 -15.21
C GLY A 214 -0.94 3.67 -15.96
N ASN A 215 -1.34 2.46 -16.32
CA ASN A 215 -0.55 1.46 -17.05
C ASN A 215 0.82 1.15 -16.43
N THR A 216 0.88 1.13 -15.09
CA THR A 216 2.11 0.91 -14.30
C THR A 216 2.26 -0.53 -13.79
N GLY A 217 1.36 -1.44 -14.16
CA GLY A 217 1.39 -2.84 -13.77
C GLY A 217 2.57 -3.60 -14.39
N LEU A 218 3.07 -4.64 -13.67
CA LEU A 218 4.26 -5.41 -14.08
C LEU A 218 3.94 -6.69 -14.87
N VAL A 219 2.66 -7.06 -14.94
CA VAL A 219 2.21 -8.37 -15.44
C VAL A 219 1.25 -8.28 -16.63
N GLY A 220 1.16 -7.11 -17.26
CA GLY A 220 0.37 -6.89 -18.48
C GLY A 220 -1.14 -6.85 -18.29
N GLY A 221 -1.66 -6.77 -17.05
CA GLY A 221 -3.11 -6.78 -16.77
C GLY A 221 -3.90 -5.59 -17.31
N SER A 222 -3.23 -4.49 -17.65
CA SER A 222 -3.83 -3.28 -18.23
C SER A 222 -3.59 -3.14 -19.74
N VAL A 223 -2.89 -4.10 -20.35
CA VAL A 223 -2.56 -4.08 -21.79
C VAL A 223 -3.43 -5.09 -22.54
N PRO A 224 -3.98 -4.75 -23.71
CA PRO A 224 -4.72 -5.71 -24.53
C PRO A 224 -3.86 -6.94 -24.86
N VAL A 225 -4.51 -8.10 -24.97
CA VAL A 225 -3.84 -9.32 -25.47
C VAL A 225 -3.91 -9.36 -27.00
N TYR A 226 -5.01 -8.84 -27.55
CA TYR A 226 -5.28 -8.76 -28.97
C TYR A 226 -5.75 -7.35 -29.35
N ASP A 227 -7.03 -7.22 -29.71
CA ASP A 227 -7.70 -6.03 -30.22
C ASP A 227 -8.76 -5.48 -29.28
N GLU A 228 -8.68 -5.83 -27.98
CA GLU A 228 -9.63 -5.37 -26.99
C GLU A 228 -9.73 -3.84 -26.96
N VAL A 229 -10.94 -3.32 -26.79
CA VAL A 229 -11.17 -1.89 -26.61
C VAL A 229 -10.59 -1.45 -25.27
N ILE A 230 -9.69 -0.48 -25.28
CA ILE A 230 -9.13 0.08 -24.06
C ILE A 230 -10.09 1.11 -23.47
N VAL A 231 -10.47 0.93 -22.20
CA VAL A 231 -11.25 1.90 -21.43
C VAL A 231 -10.35 2.51 -20.37
N SER A 232 -9.84 3.71 -20.63
CA SER A 232 -8.95 4.42 -19.70
C SER A 232 -9.75 5.33 -18.77
N LEU A 233 -9.50 5.20 -17.47
CA LEU A 233 -10.15 6.02 -16.45
C LEU A 233 -9.43 7.34 -16.18
N ALA A 234 -8.45 7.72 -16.97
CA ALA A 234 -7.66 8.94 -16.77
C ALA A 234 -8.52 10.24 -16.76
N GLY A 235 -9.70 10.21 -17.38
CA GLY A 235 -10.65 11.33 -17.36
C GLY A 235 -11.55 11.41 -16.12
N MET A 236 -11.42 10.47 -15.18
CA MET A 236 -12.19 10.39 -13.93
C MET A 236 -11.24 10.66 -12.74
N ASP A 237 -10.80 11.91 -12.59
CA ASP A 237 -9.67 12.31 -11.74
C ASP A 237 -10.05 13.28 -10.61
N LYS A 238 -11.34 13.34 -10.23
CA LYS A 238 -11.83 14.30 -9.24
C LYS A 238 -11.76 13.75 -7.82
N ILE A 239 -11.27 14.58 -6.89
CA ILE A 239 -11.51 14.42 -5.46
C ILE A 239 -12.95 14.83 -5.19
N ILE A 240 -13.76 13.93 -4.62
CA ILE A 240 -15.19 14.13 -4.39
C ILE A 240 -15.42 14.78 -3.03
N SER A 241 -14.80 14.23 -1.99
CA SER A 241 -14.91 14.74 -0.62
C SER A 241 -13.75 14.28 0.24
N PHE A 242 -13.51 15.02 1.32
CA PHE A 242 -12.58 14.65 2.38
C PHE A 242 -13.19 14.96 3.75
N ASP A 243 -13.28 13.93 4.60
CA ASP A 243 -13.66 14.08 6.01
C ASP A 243 -12.38 14.20 6.85
N ASN A 244 -12.03 15.42 7.23
CA ASN A 244 -10.80 15.72 7.96
C ASN A 244 -10.87 15.38 9.47
N VAL A 245 -12.02 14.92 9.97
CA VAL A 245 -12.15 14.41 11.35
C VAL A 245 -11.85 12.91 11.38
N ASN A 246 -12.41 12.17 10.43
CA ASN A 246 -12.26 10.72 10.36
C ASN A 246 -11.10 10.26 9.46
N GLY A 247 -10.50 11.17 8.67
CA GLY A 247 -9.47 10.86 7.70
C GLY A 247 -10.00 9.98 6.58
N ILE A 248 -11.12 10.38 5.93
CA ILE A 248 -11.73 9.57 4.87
C ILE A 248 -11.74 10.38 3.58
N LEU A 249 -11.00 9.90 2.59
CA LEU A 249 -10.93 10.45 1.24
C LEU A 249 -11.87 9.70 0.31
N THR A 250 -12.74 10.43 -0.38
CA THR A 250 -13.54 9.87 -1.48
C THR A 250 -13.12 10.52 -2.80
N SER A 251 -12.78 9.69 -3.79
CA SER A 251 -12.30 10.15 -5.09
C SER A 251 -12.79 9.27 -6.24
N GLU A 252 -12.66 9.78 -7.46
CA GLU A 252 -12.78 9.00 -8.68
C GLU A 252 -11.55 8.11 -8.88
N ALA A 253 -11.71 7.00 -9.60
CA ALA A 253 -10.72 5.93 -9.72
C ALA A 253 -9.51 6.30 -10.59
N GLY A 254 -9.60 7.30 -11.44
CA GLY A 254 -8.53 7.81 -12.30
C GLY A 254 -7.62 8.83 -11.60
N CYS A 255 -7.87 9.17 -10.33
CA CYS A 255 -6.96 10.04 -9.58
C CYS A 255 -5.57 9.42 -9.45
N VAL A 256 -4.54 10.20 -9.78
CA VAL A 256 -3.13 9.81 -9.60
C VAL A 256 -2.79 9.77 -8.11
N LEU A 257 -2.11 8.72 -7.67
CA LEU A 257 -1.81 8.49 -6.25
C LEU A 257 -1.02 9.65 -5.62
N GLU A 258 -0.06 10.24 -6.33
CA GLU A 258 0.73 11.35 -5.84
C GLU A 258 -0.11 12.61 -5.60
N ASN A 259 -1.08 12.89 -6.49
CA ASN A 259 -2.01 14.02 -6.32
C ASN A 259 -2.89 13.82 -5.08
N LEU A 260 -3.38 12.59 -4.85
CA LEU A 260 -4.13 12.25 -3.64
C LEU A 260 -3.25 12.36 -2.39
N SER A 261 -2.00 11.89 -2.45
CA SER A 261 -1.04 11.99 -1.34
C SER A 261 -0.77 13.44 -0.98
N THR A 262 -0.48 14.28 -1.97
CA THR A 262 -0.25 15.72 -1.77
C THR A 262 -1.48 16.41 -1.16
N PHE A 263 -2.68 16.06 -1.65
CA PHE A 263 -3.92 16.63 -1.13
C PHE A 263 -4.11 16.28 0.36
N VAL A 264 -4.05 14.99 0.73
CA VAL A 264 -4.28 14.59 2.13
C VAL A 264 -3.15 15.04 3.05
N GLU A 265 -1.90 15.19 2.54
CA GLU A 265 -0.77 15.71 3.33
C GLU A 265 -0.97 17.16 3.73
N ASN A 266 -1.56 17.98 2.87
CA ASN A 266 -1.92 19.37 3.18
C ASN A 266 -3.03 19.45 4.26
N GLU A 267 -3.84 18.41 4.38
CA GLU A 267 -4.87 18.26 5.42
C GLU A 267 -4.36 17.59 6.70
N GLY A 268 -3.07 17.24 6.78
CA GLY A 268 -2.46 16.59 7.95
C GLY A 268 -2.64 15.07 8.00
N PHE A 269 -2.89 14.44 6.87
CA PHE A 269 -3.05 12.99 6.73
C PHE A 269 -2.06 12.40 5.71
N ILE A 270 -2.04 11.08 5.56
CA ILE A 270 -1.25 10.39 4.54
C ILE A 270 -2.09 9.32 3.85
N MET A 271 -1.76 8.98 2.61
CA MET A 271 -2.32 7.78 1.97
C MET A 271 -1.77 6.52 2.68
N PRO A 272 -2.60 5.46 2.87
CA PRO A 272 -2.16 4.22 3.53
C PRO A 272 -1.22 3.37 2.68
N LEU A 273 -0.99 3.74 1.43
CA LEU A 273 -0.08 3.08 0.50
C LEU A 273 0.88 4.12 -0.09
N ASP A 274 2.10 3.65 -0.43
CA ASP A 274 3.10 4.42 -1.17
C ASP A 274 3.80 3.48 -2.15
N LEU A 275 3.89 3.88 -3.41
CA LEU A 275 4.36 3.07 -4.52
C LEU A 275 5.44 3.82 -5.31
N GLY A 276 6.42 3.10 -5.83
CA GLY A 276 7.43 3.71 -6.70
C GLY A 276 6.84 4.37 -7.97
N ALA A 277 5.65 3.93 -8.40
CA ALA A 277 4.92 4.48 -9.54
C ALA A 277 3.89 5.56 -9.16
N LYS A 278 3.95 6.16 -7.96
CA LYS A 278 2.94 7.10 -7.43
C LYS A 278 2.60 8.27 -8.34
N GLY A 279 3.60 8.78 -9.10
CA GLY A 279 3.40 9.88 -10.05
C GLY A 279 2.60 9.53 -11.30
N SER A 280 2.29 8.25 -11.54
CA SER A 280 1.58 7.79 -12.74
C SER A 280 0.46 6.80 -12.45
N CYS A 281 0.53 6.03 -11.37
CA CYS A 281 -0.50 5.03 -11.05
C CYS A 281 -1.79 5.70 -10.57
N HIS A 282 -2.94 5.10 -10.95
CA HIS A 282 -4.26 5.57 -10.56
C HIS A 282 -4.80 4.73 -9.41
N ILE A 283 -5.54 5.37 -8.49
CA ILE A 283 -6.07 4.70 -7.28
C ILE A 283 -7.00 3.52 -7.62
N GLY A 284 -7.79 3.60 -8.68
CA GLY A 284 -8.63 2.48 -9.13
C GLY A 284 -7.81 1.27 -9.56
N GLY A 285 -6.69 1.48 -10.26
CA GLY A 285 -5.74 0.42 -10.62
C GLY A 285 -5.04 -0.17 -9.41
N ASN A 286 -4.62 0.67 -8.45
CA ASN A 286 -4.02 0.20 -7.20
C ASN A 286 -4.97 -0.70 -6.40
N ILE A 287 -6.25 -0.36 -6.35
CA ILE A 287 -7.29 -1.17 -5.69
C ILE A 287 -7.54 -2.45 -6.48
N SER A 288 -7.67 -2.37 -7.80
CA SER A 288 -7.90 -3.53 -8.66
C SER A 288 -6.78 -4.56 -8.57
N THR A 289 -5.54 -4.15 -8.28
CA THR A 289 -4.40 -5.04 -8.06
C THR A 289 -4.11 -5.33 -6.59
N ASN A 290 -4.89 -4.76 -5.66
CA ASN A 290 -4.63 -4.79 -4.22
C ASN A 290 -3.16 -4.44 -3.91
N ALA A 291 -2.70 -3.32 -4.45
CA ALA A 291 -1.31 -2.89 -4.34
C ALA A 291 -0.90 -2.67 -2.87
N GLY A 292 0.24 -3.21 -2.47
CA GLY A 292 0.74 -3.11 -1.09
C GLY A 292 1.58 -1.85 -0.87
N GLY A 293 2.73 -1.80 -1.51
CA GLY A 293 3.69 -0.71 -1.39
C GLY A 293 4.45 -0.66 -0.05
N LEU A 294 5.19 0.42 0.14
CA LEU A 294 6.13 0.58 1.26
C LEU A 294 5.45 0.59 2.63
N ARG A 295 4.26 1.17 2.71
CA ARG A 295 3.51 1.35 3.96
C ARG A 295 2.71 0.12 4.41
N PHE A 296 2.79 -0.99 3.66
CA PHE A 296 2.06 -2.22 3.94
C PHE A 296 2.33 -2.77 5.35
N ILE A 297 3.58 -2.69 5.83
CA ILE A 297 3.95 -3.22 7.14
C ILE A 297 3.20 -2.54 8.29
N ARG A 298 2.86 -1.25 8.13
CA ARG A 298 2.16 -0.46 9.14
C ARG A 298 0.65 -0.46 8.97
N TYR A 299 0.16 -0.27 7.74
CA TYR A 299 -1.25 -0.04 7.47
C TYR A 299 -1.96 -1.24 6.84
N GLY A 300 -1.22 -2.32 6.55
CA GLY A 300 -1.78 -3.52 5.94
C GLY A 300 -2.19 -3.33 4.48
N SER A 301 -3.02 -4.24 4.00
CA SER A 301 -3.49 -4.24 2.61
C SER A 301 -4.65 -3.27 2.40
N LEU A 302 -4.94 -2.94 1.13
CA LEU A 302 -6.09 -2.12 0.75
C LEU A 302 -7.43 -2.73 1.16
N HIS A 303 -7.51 -4.05 1.37
CA HIS A 303 -8.69 -4.69 1.96
C HIS A 303 -9.09 -4.07 3.31
N GLY A 304 -8.13 -3.65 4.13
CA GLY A 304 -8.40 -3.01 5.42
C GLY A 304 -8.59 -1.50 5.35
N ASN A 305 -8.14 -0.85 4.27
CA ASN A 305 -8.11 0.61 4.15
C ASN A 305 -9.20 1.17 3.22
N VAL A 306 -9.76 0.36 2.31
CA VAL A 306 -10.87 0.74 1.45
C VAL A 306 -12.18 0.55 2.19
N LEU A 307 -12.92 1.64 2.38
CA LEU A 307 -14.22 1.64 3.07
C LEU A 307 -15.37 1.38 2.13
N GLY A 308 -15.31 1.90 0.89
CA GLY A 308 -16.36 1.76 -0.10
C GLY A 308 -15.84 1.84 -1.52
N LEU A 309 -16.59 1.25 -2.44
CA LEU A 309 -16.33 1.27 -3.89
C LEU A 309 -17.61 1.53 -4.66
N GLU A 310 -17.49 2.23 -5.78
CA GLU A 310 -18.48 2.18 -6.87
C GLU A 310 -17.84 1.41 -8.03
N VAL A 311 -18.56 0.45 -8.58
CA VAL A 311 -18.05 -0.46 -9.61
C VAL A 311 -19.08 -0.62 -10.72
N VAL A 312 -18.64 -0.67 -11.96
CA VAL A 312 -19.49 -1.00 -13.11
C VAL A 312 -19.18 -2.43 -13.56
N LEU A 313 -20.20 -3.28 -13.59
CA LEU A 313 -20.12 -4.66 -14.07
C LEU A 313 -20.07 -4.74 -15.60
N ALA A 314 -19.75 -5.90 -16.13
CA ALA A 314 -19.60 -6.12 -17.56
C ALA A 314 -20.89 -5.86 -18.35
N ASP A 315 -22.08 -6.03 -17.76
CA ASP A 315 -23.38 -5.73 -18.37
C ASP A 315 -23.77 -4.24 -18.28
N GLY A 316 -22.92 -3.40 -17.66
CA GLY A 316 -23.18 -2.00 -17.43
C GLY A 316 -23.90 -1.69 -16.12
N THR A 317 -24.24 -2.69 -15.31
CA THR A 317 -24.84 -2.47 -13.99
C THR A 317 -23.88 -1.72 -13.07
N ILE A 318 -24.35 -0.64 -12.46
CA ILE A 318 -23.60 0.13 -11.47
C ILE A 318 -23.88 -0.45 -10.09
N LEU A 319 -22.86 -0.96 -9.43
CA LEU A 319 -22.89 -1.35 -8.03
C LEU A 319 -22.36 -0.19 -7.19
N ASP A 320 -23.26 0.52 -6.54
CA ASP A 320 -22.92 1.58 -5.61
C ASP A 320 -22.79 0.99 -4.20
N MET A 321 -21.57 0.72 -3.82
CA MET A 321 -21.15 0.29 -2.49
C MET A 321 -20.29 1.38 -1.83
N LEU A 322 -20.39 2.64 -2.31
CA LEU A 322 -19.61 3.76 -1.84
C LEU A 322 -20.11 4.21 -0.47
N THR A 323 -19.44 3.73 0.58
CA THR A 323 -19.70 4.10 1.98
C THR A 323 -18.47 4.70 2.61
N THR A 324 -18.67 5.58 3.61
CA THR A 324 -17.62 6.16 4.43
C THR A 324 -17.66 5.62 5.88
N LEU A 325 -18.46 4.58 6.13
CA LEU A 325 -18.55 3.98 7.45
C LEU A 325 -17.31 3.14 7.75
N ARG A 326 -16.63 3.45 8.86
CA ARG A 326 -15.46 2.66 9.31
C ARG A 326 -15.86 1.29 9.86
N LYS A 327 -17.08 1.18 10.37
CA LYS A 327 -17.66 -0.09 10.83
C LYS A 327 -18.98 -0.30 10.10
N ASP A 328 -18.98 -1.25 9.20
CA ASP A 328 -20.17 -1.69 8.49
C ASP A 328 -20.33 -3.21 8.67
N ASN A 329 -21.40 -3.61 9.39
CA ASN A 329 -21.72 -5.01 9.65
C ASN A 329 -22.98 -5.44 8.86
N THR A 330 -23.36 -4.71 7.82
CA THR A 330 -24.58 -4.92 7.05
C THR A 330 -24.38 -5.92 5.92
N GLY A 331 -24.61 -7.21 6.18
CA GLY A 331 -24.55 -8.25 5.15
C GLY A 331 -23.12 -8.62 4.70
N TYR A 332 -23.00 -9.10 3.47
CA TYR A 332 -21.72 -9.42 2.86
C TYR A 332 -21.00 -8.18 2.37
N ASP A 333 -19.71 -8.09 2.66
CA ASP A 333 -18.86 -6.99 2.22
C ASP A 333 -18.36 -7.24 0.79
N LEU A 334 -19.20 -6.89 -0.19
CA LEU A 334 -18.97 -7.20 -1.61
C LEU A 334 -17.77 -6.45 -2.22
N LYS A 335 -17.34 -5.32 -1.64
CA LYS A 335 -16.17 -4.59 -2.16
C LYS A 335 -14.91 -5.46 -2.21
N HIS A 336 -14.78 -6.43 -1.29
CA HIS A 336 -13.66 -7.35 -1.24
C HIS A 336 -13.54 -8.29 -2.45
N LEU A 337 -14.60 -8.48 -3.23
CA LEU A 337 -14.56 -9.21 -4.50
C LEU A 337 -13.80 -8.43 -5.59
N PHE A 338 -13.86 -7.10 -5.55
CA PHE A 338 -13.27 -6.22 -6.55
C PHE A 338 -11.84 -5.78 -6.21
N ILE A 339 -11.47 -5.76 -4.93
CA ILE A 339 -10.10 -5.48 -4.50
C ILE A 339 -9.23 -6.68 -4.90
N GLY A 340 -8.29 -6.47 -5.82
CA GLY A 340 -7.45 -7.53 -6.37
C GLY A 340 -8.08 -8.33 -7.51
N SER A 341 -9.24 -7.91 -8.05
CA SER A 341 -9.88 -8.58 -9.20
C SER A 341 -9.25 -8.25 -10.56
N GLU A 342 -8.35 -7.27 -10.60
CA GLU A 342 -7.63 -6.82 -11.81
C GLU A 342 -8.58 -6.45 -12.99
N GLY A 343 -9.77 -5.91 -12.67
CA GLY A 343 -10.76 -5.53 -13.67
C GLY A 343 -11.58 -6.70 -14.25
N SER A 344 -11.33 -7.93 -13.83
CA SER A 344 -12.01 -9.13 -14.38
C SER A 344 -13.47 -9.26 -13.96
N LEU A 345 -13.86 -8.67 -12.82
CA LEU A 345 -15.24 -8.70 -12.30
C LEU A 345 -16.01 -7.41 -12.56
N GLY A 346 -15.33 -6.31 -12.86
CA GLY A 346 -15.91 -5.00 -13.09
C GLY A 346 -14.88 -3.90 -13.05
N VAL A 347 -15.28 -2.70 -13.42
CA VAL A 347 -14.44 -1.50 -13.47
C VAL A 347 -14.73 -0.63 -12.27
N VAL A 348 -13.73 -0.42 -11.40
CA VAL A 348 -13.83 0.51 -10.25
C VAL A 348 -13.89 1.94 -10.77
N THR A 349 -14.90 2.71 -10.38
CA THR A 349 -15.11 4.09 -10.82
C THR A 349 -14.97 5.13 -9.72
N LYS A 350 -15.28 4.77 -8.47
CA LYS A 350 -15.05 5.62 -7.28
C LYS A 350 -14.59 4.79 -6.09
N VAL A 351 -13.92 5.45 -5.16
CA VAL A 351 -13.36 4.82 -3.97
C VAL A 351 -13.47 5.73 -2.77
N ALA A 352 -13.74 5.14 -1.59
CA ALA A 352 -13.58 5.77 -0.28
C ALA A 352 -12.44 5.05 0.45
N VAL A 353 -11.38 5.79 0.81
CA VAL A 353 -10.17 5.27 1.46
C VAL A 353 -9.98 5.93 2.81
N LEU A 354 -9.64 5.12 3.81
CA LEU A 354 -9.19 5.59 5.11
C LEU A 354 -7.74 6.09 5.00
N THR A 355 -7.51 7.33 5.39
CA THR A 355 -6.20 7.98 5.41
C THR A 355 -5.76 8.18 6.85
N PRO A 356 -4.61 7.61 7.27
CA PRO A 356 -4.09 7.83 8.63
C PRO A 356 -3.59 9.26 8.82
N ALA A 357 -3.60 9.73 10.08
CA ALA A 357 -2.98 11.01 10.41
C ALA A 357 -1.48 11.01 10.10
N LYS A 358 -0.97 12.11 9.56
CA LYS A 358 0.46 12.34 9.32
C LYS A 358 1.15 12.60 10.66
N LEU A 359 2.07 11.71 11.02
CA LEU A 359 2.86 11.86 12.25
C LEU A 359 4.13 12.68 11.97
N PRO A 360 4.56 13.55 12.92
CA PRO A 360 5.64 14.51 12.66
C PRO A 360 7.04 13.92 12.67
N ALA A 361 7.27 12.85 13.44
CA ALA A 361 8.60 12.27 13.62
C ALA A 361 8.83 11.12 12.61
N THR A 362 9.86 11.27 11.78
CA THR A 362 10.29 10.21 10.85
C THR A 362 11.79 9.99 10.97
N ASN A 363 12.21 8.74 11.20
CA ASN A 363 13.62 8.36 11.24
C ASN A 363 13.86 7.22 10.26
N VAL A 364 14.97 7.26 9.53
CA VAL A 364 15.35 6.25 8.54
C VAL A 364 16.73 5.70 8.88
N ALA A 365 16.85 4.37 8.96
CA ALA A 365 18.10 3.66 9.16
C ALA A 365 18.41 2.77 7.95
N PHE A 366 19.68 2.76 7.54
CA PHE A 366 20.20 1.89 6.49
C PHE A 366 21.21 0.92 7.13
N LEU A 367 20.94 -0.37 7.03
CA LEU A 367 21.61 -1.42 7.80
C LEU A 367 22.18 -2.47 6.87
N SER A 368 23.21 -3.19 7.31
CA SER A 368 23.75 -4.35 6.64
C SER A 368 23.62 -5.61 7.48
N CYS A 369 23.40 -6.74 6.82
CA CYS A 369 23.29 -8.07 7.40
C CYS A 369 24.21 -9.05 6.65
N ASN A 370 24.77 -10.03 7.38
CA ASN A 370 25.68 -11.01 6.78
C ASN A 370 24.97 -12.07 5.96
N ASP A 371 23.74 -12.42 6.34
CA ASP A 371 22.95 -13.45 5.69
C ASP A 371 21.44 -13.12 5.72
N TYR A 372 20.67 -13.83 4.90
CA TYR A 372 19.23 -13.64 4.80
C TYR A 372 18.45 -14.00 6.07
N THR A 373 18.95 -14.99 6.82
CA THR A 373 18.34 -15.40 8.10
C THR A 373 18.44 -14.28 9.13
N SER A 374 19.56 -13.54 9.15
CA SER A 374 19.72 -12.34 9.98
C SER A 374 18.71 -11.26 9.60
N CYS A 375 18.44 -11.04 8.32
CA CYS A 375 17.40 -10.10 7.87
C CYS A 375 15.99 -10.52 8.36
N GLN A 376 15.65 -11.80 8.30
CA GLN A 376 14.37 -12.32 8.81
C GLN A 376 14.23 -12.17 10.33
N LYS A 377 15.30 -12.48 11.08
CA LYS A 377 15.32 -12.29 12.54
C LYS A 377 15.24 -10.80 12.90
N LEU A 378 15.92 -9.93 12.14
CA LEU A 378 15.85 -8.48 12.32
C LEU A 378 14.42 -7.95 12.10
N LEU A 379 13.70 -8.44 11.07
CA LEU A 379 12.29 -8.10 10.86
C LEU A 379 11.42 -8.50 12.07
N LEU A 380 11.63 -9.71 12.59
CA LEU A 380 10.90 -10.17 13.78
C LEU A 380 11.20 -9.30 15.01
N ALA A 381 12.47 -8.95 15.20
CA ALA A 381 12.91 -8.07 16.28
C ALA A 381 12.34 -6.65 16.12
N ALA A 382 12.35 -6.09 14.90
CA ALA A 382 11.76 -4.79 14.59
C ALA A 382 10.26 -4.75 14.91
N ARG A 383 9.49 -5.76 14.48
CA ARG A 383 8.06 -5.86 14.81
C ARG A 383 7.78 -5.92 16.31
N ARG A 384 8.65 -6.55 17.10
CA ARG A 384 8.48 -6.68 18.55
C ARG A 384 8.89 -5.42 19.31
N ASN A 385 9.92 -4.74 18.86
CA ASN A 385 10.51 -3.62 19.61
C ASN A 385 10.09 -2.24 19.09
N LEU A 386 9.75 -2.13 17.79
CA LEU A 386 9.37 -0.87 17.13
C LEU A 386 7.93 -0.89 16.61
N GLY A 387 7.10 -1.90 16.99
CA GLY A 387 5.82 -2.17 16.35
C GLY A 387 4.87 -0.98 16.25
N GLU A 388 4.85 -0.09 17.23
CA GLU A 388 3.98 1.09 17.24
C GLU A 388 4.53 2.24 16.35
N ILE A 389 5.83 2.26 16.04
CA ILE A 389 6.46 3.29 15.20
C ILE A 389 7.02 2.77 13.89
N LEU A 390 7.13 1.45 13.69
CA LEU A 390 7.66 0.86 12.46
C LEU A 390 6.76 1.18 11.28
N SER A 391 7.25 1.95 10.30
CA SER A 391 6.51 2.38 9.12
C SER A 391 6.95 1.70 7.83
N ALA A 392 8.22 1.34 7.70
CA ALA A 392 8.71 0.54 6.58
C ALA A 392 9.86 -0.38 7.00
N PHE A 393 9.97 -1.50 6.29
CA PHE A 393 11.07 -2.45 6.42
C PHE A 393 11.36 -3.06 5.04
N GLU A 394 12.42 -2.60 4.39
CA GLU A 394 12.75 -2.93 3.01
C GLU A 394 14.06 -3.71 2.92
N PHE A 395 14.01 -4.81 2.19
CA PHE A 395 15.13 -5.70 1.97
C PHE A 395 15.76 -5.45 0.60
N MET A 396 17.09 -5.48 0.55
CA MET A 396 17.88 -5.37 -0.67
C MET A 396 19.07 -6.34 -0.60
N ASP A 397 19.43 -6.93 -1.70
CA ASP A 397 20.69 -7.65 -1.82
C ASP A 397 21.81 -6.74 -2.35
N HIS A 398 23.02 -7.27 -2.40
CA HIS A 398 24.18 -6.56 -2.90
C HIS A 398 24.00 -6.08 -4.35
N HIS A 399 23.35 -6.88 -5.20
CA HIS A 399 23.13 -6.52 -6.61
C HIS A 399 22.22 -5.30 -6.77
N CYS A 400 21.20 -5.18 -5.91
CA CYS A 400 20.34 -3.99 -5.88
C CYS A 400 21.14 -2.71 -5.60
N ILE A 401 22.09 -2.77 -4.65
CA ILE A 401 22.95 -1.63 -4.31
C ILE A 401 23.92 -1.31 -5.47
N ASP A 402 24.54 -2.32 -6.04
CA ASP A 402 25.44 -2.17 -7.19
C ASP A 402 24.75 -1.54 -8.39
N LEU A 403 23.54 -1.99 -8.72
CA LEU A 403 22.73 -1.42 -9.80
C LEU A 403 22.41 0.06 -9.51
N ALA A 404 21.96 0.37 -8.30
CA ALA A 404 21.64 1.74 -7.91
C ALA A 404 22.87 2.66 -8.04
N ILE A 405 24.05 2.23 -7.55
CA ILE A 405 25.28 3.03 -7.61
C ILE A 405 25.75 3.24 -9.04
N ARG A 406 25.64 2.23 -9.93
CA ARG A 406 26.13 2.31 -11.31
C ARG A 406 25.25 3.16 -12.22
N HIS A 407 23.94 3.12 -12.01
CA HIS A 407 22.96 3.68 -12.94
C HIS A 407 22.22 4.92 -12.41
N LEU A 408 22.36 5.23 -11.12
CA LEU A 408 21.73 6.42 -10.54
C LEU A 408 22.77 7.50 -10.26
N GLU A 409 22.60 8.64 -10.90
CA GLU A 409 23.49 9.77 -10.74
C GLU A 409 23.42 10.33 -9.30
N GLY A 410 24.58 10.58 -8.69
CA GLY A 410 24.66 11.14 -7.35
C GLY A 410 24.31 10.21 -6.18
N VAL A 411 24.09 8.91 -6.43
CA VAL A 411 23.86 7.90 -5.38
C VAL A 411 25.19 7.32 -4.93
N GLN A 412 25.37 7.22 -3.61
CA GLN A 412 26.55 6.61 -2.98
C GLN A 412 26.10 5.55 -1.97
N ASN A 413 26.91 4.50 -1.81
CA ASN A 413 26.67 3.50 -0.78
C ASN A 413 26.78 4.15 0.61
N PRO A 414 25.71 4.13 1.43
CA PRO A 414 25.75 4.68 2.79
C PRO A 414 26.73 3.94 3.71
N LEU A 415 27.09 2.69 3.38
CA LEU A 415 27.99 1.81 4.14
C LEU A 415 29.22 1.40 3.29
N PRO A 416 30.13 2.32 2.95
CA PRO A 416 31.21 2.07 1.99
C PRO A 416 32.35 1.19 2.53
N ALA A 417 32.42 0.96 3.85
CA ALA A 417 33.58 0.34 4.49
C ALA A 417 33.71 -1.16 4.20
N SER A 418 32.65 -1.84 3.77
CA SER A 418 32.62 -3.29 3.52
C SER A 418 31.58 -3.65 2.46
N GLN A 419 31.84 -4.72 1.71
CA GLN A 419 30.83 -5.33 0.84
C GLN A 419 30.00 -6.32 1.66
N TYR A 420 28.78 -5.94 1.97
CA TYR A 420 27.82 -6.81 2.64
C TYR A 420 26.94 -7.52 1.62
N LYS A 421 26.42 -8.71 1.96
CA LYS A 421 25.55 -9.48 1.06
C LYS A 421 24.12 -8.93 1.01
N PHE A 422 23.66 -8.40 2.14
CA PHE A 422 22.29 -7.97 2.31
C PHE A 422 22.19 -6.64 3.05
N TYR A 423 21.19 -5.87 2.69
CA TYR A 423 20.90 -4.57 3.29
C TYR A 423 19.43 -4.48 3.67
N VAL A 424 19.16 -3.72 4.72
CA VAL A 424 17.80 -3.47 5.19
C VAL A 424 17.64 -1.97 5.44
N LEU A 425 16.58 -1.39 4.91
CA LEU A 425 16.14 -0.05 5.23
C LEU A 425 14.97 -0.14 6.19
N ILE A 426 15.06 0.54 7.33
CA ILE A 426 14.02 0.65 8.34
C ILE A 426 13.60 2.11 8.42
N GLU A 427 12.28 2.36 8.34
CA GLU A 427 11.70 3.65 8.65
C GLU A 427 10.79 3.52 9.86
N THR A 428 10.90 4.47 10.77
CA THR A 428 9.99 4.65 11.89
C THR A 428 9.27 5.98 11.77
N THR A 429 7.97 5.99 12.09
CA THR A 429 7.14 7.21 12.11
C THR A 429 6.32 7.24 13.39
N GLY A 430 6.43 8.32 14.15
CA GLY A 430 5.77 8.47 15.44
C GLY A 430 5.43 9.92 15.77
N SER A 431 4.99 10.15 16.99
CA SER A 431 4.52 11.46 17.46
C SER A 431 5.56 12.30 18.19
N ASP A 432 6.69 11.69 18.62
CA ASP A 432 7.75 12.38 19.36
C ASP A 432 9.12 12.00 18.78
N GLU A 433 9.78 12.98 18.17
CA GLU A 433 11.06 12.75 17.48
C GLU A 433 12.17 12.26 18.40
N SER A 434 12.29 12.82 19.59
CA SER A 434 13.38 12.48 20.51
C SER A 434 13.20 11.09 21.11
N TYR A 435 11.97 10.74 21.46
CA TYR A 435 11.63 9.43 22.00
C TYR A 435 11.77 8.33 20.94
N ASP A 436 11.22 8.57 19.75
CA ASP A 436 11.24 7.62 18.63
C ASP A 436 12.67 7.35 18.15
N LYS A 437 13.50 8.41 18.07
CA LYS A 437 14.91 8.30 17.73
C LYS A 437 15.69 7.50 18.78
N THR A 438 15.50 7.80 20.06
CA THR A 438 16.13 7.06 21.17
C THR A 438 15.75 5.58 21.14
N LYS A 439 14.48 5.28 20.86
CA LYS A 439 13.98 3.92 20.75
C LYS A 439 14.60 3.17 19.58
N LEU A 440 14.72 3.81 18.42
CA LEU A 440 15.38 3.26 17.24
C LEU A 440 16.87 2.99 17.52
N GLU A 441 17.58 3.95 18.11
CA GLU A 441 18.99 3.79 18.47
C GLU A 441 19.22 2.61 19.42
N ALA A 442 18.40 2.48 20.47
CA ALA A 442 18.47 1.36 21.41
C ALA A 442 18.18 0.00 20.73
N PHE A 443 17.23 -0.02 19.78
CA PHE A 443 16.95 -1.21 18.98
C PHE A 443 18.14 -1.60 18.10
N LEU A 444 18.77 -0.64 17.44
CA LEU A 444 19.91 -0.89 16.56
C LEU A 444 21.14 -1.39 17.36
N LEU A 445 21.46 -0.78 18.50
CA LEU A 445 22.54 -1.22 19.38
C LEU A 445 22.36 -2.68 19.78
N ARG A 446 21.16 -3.05 20.25
CA ARG A 446 20.84 -4.43 20.62
C ARG A 446 20.95 -5.38 19.43
N SER A 447 20.48 -4.97 18.26
CA SER A 447 20.55 -5.79 17.04
C SER A 447 21.99 -6.02 16.58
N MET A 448 22.90 -5.07 16.84
CA MET A 448 24.34 -5.23 16.60
C MET A 448 24.98 -6.17 17.64
N GLU A 449 24.64 -6.03 18.92
CA GLU A 449 25.09 -6.92 20.01
C GLU A 449 24.64 -8.38 19.76
N ASP A 450 23.42 -8.57 19.30
CA ASP A 450 22.86 -9.89 18.94
C ASP A 450 23.45 -10.45 17.62
N GLY A 451 24.29 -9.70 16.90
CA GLY A 451 24.91 -10.09 15.63
C GLY A 451 23.96 -10.15 14.43
N LEU A 452 22.77 -9.55 14.54
CA LEU A 452 21.80 -9.46 13.45
C LEU A 452 22.18 -8.38 12.43
N VAL A 453 22.78 -7.29 12.90
CA VAL A 453 23.24 -6.15 12.10
C VAL A 453 24.77 -6.09 12.20
N SER A 454 25.45 -6.03 11.07
CA SER A 454 26.90 -5.95 10.99
C SER A 454 27.41 -4.52 10.99
N ASP A 455 26.67 -3.62 10.34
CA ASP A 455 26.95 -2.18 10.26
C ASP A 455 25.66 -1.43 9.97
N GLY A 456 25.63 -0.12 10.29
CA GLY A 456 24.42 0.66 10.06
C GLY A 456 24.61 2.16 10.23
N VAL A 457 23.72 2.93 9.63
CA VAL A 457 23.67 4.38 9.72
C VAL A 457 22.23 4.84 9.85
N ILE A 458 22.00 5.85 10.71
CA ILE A 458 20.72 6.56 10.79
C ILE A 458 20.89 7.89 10.04
N ALA A 459 19.91 8.22 9.20
CA ALA A 459 19.89 9.50 8.51
C ALA A 459 19.89 10.66 9.51
N GLN A 460 20.76 11.64 9.26
CA GLN A 460 20.91 12.82 10.13
C GLN A 460 20.00 13.97 9.69
N ASP A 461 19.54 13.93 8.44
CA ASP A 461 18.68 14.93 7.83
C ASP A 461 17.79 14.31 6.74
N ILE A 462 16.84 15.10 6.25
CA ILE A 462 15.88 14.70 5.23
C ILE A 462 16.58 14.31 3.91
N SER A 463 17.70 14.97 3.57
CA SER A 463 18.42 14.68 2.32
C SER A 463 19.05 13.28 2.37
N GLN A 464 19.65 12.91 3.51
CA GLN A 464 20.20 11.57 3.69
C GLN A 464 19.09 10.49 3.69
N ALA A 465 17.98 10.76 4.38
CA ALA A 465 16.82 9.85 4.37
C ALA A 465 16.29 9.65 2.94
N SER A 466 16.14 10.72 2.18
CA SER A 466 15.73 10.69 0.77
C SER A 466 16.71 9.88 -0.10
N ASN A 467 18.03 10.03 0.12
CA ASN A 467 19.04 9.25 -0.61
C ASN A 467 18.96 7.75 -0.30
N PHE A 468 18.66 7.35 0.95
CA PHE A 468 18.47 5.95 1.31
C PHE A 468 17.25 5.36 0.60
N TRP A 469 16.14 6.09 0.58
CA TRP A 469 14.93 5.70 -0.14
C TRP A 469 15.15 5.65 -1.65
N ARG A 470 15.91 6.58 -2.22
CA ARG A 470 16.24 6.61 -3.64
C ARG A 470 16.95 5.35 -4.10
N ILE A 471 17.88 4.81 -3.29
CA ILE A 471 18.53 3.52 -3.57
C ILE A 471 17.48 2.41 -3.71
N ARG A 472 16.52 2.35 -2.78
CA ARG A 472 15.52 1.29 -2.75
C ARG A 472 14.46 1.42 -3.86
N GLU A 473 13.92 2.62 -4.05
CA GLU A 473 12.81 2.86 -4.97
C GLU A 473 13.22 2.77 -6.43
N GLN A 474 14.42 3.24 -6.77
CA GLN A 474 14.87 3.31 -8.16
C GLN A 474 15.65 2.07 -8.64
N THR A 475 15.79 1.05 -7.83
CA THR A 475 16.47 -0.21 -8.23
C THR A 475 15.82 -0.85 -9.46
N ALA A 476 14.48 -0.84 -9.56
CA ALA A 476 13.77 -1.39 -10.71
C ALA A 476 14.09 -0.62 -12.01
N TRP A 477 14.17 0.72 -11.92
CA TRP A 477 14.57 1.56 -13.05
C TRP A 477 16.05 1.35 -13.42
N ALA A 478 16.94 1.26 -12.44
CA ALA A 478 18.34 0.97 -12.64
C ALA A 478 18.54 -0.39 -13.33
N TYR A 479 17.72 -1.40 -13.01
CA TYR A 479 17.72 -2.69 -13.69
C TYR A 479 17.36 -2.56 -15.18
N LEU A 480 16.41 -1.70 -15.56
CA LEU A 480 16.03 -1.49 -16.95
C LEU A 480 17.11 -0.77 -17.77
N GLN A 481 18.03 -0.04 -17.11
CA GLN A 481 19.17 0.62 -17.75
C GLN A 481 20.39 -0.31 -17.87
N SER A 482 20.35 -1.46 -17.21
CA SER A 482 21.43 -2.45 -17.34
C SER A 482 21.33 -3.16 -18.71
N PRO A 483 22.46 -3.35 -19.43
CA PRO A 483 22.50 -3.94 -20.75
C PRO A 483 22.09 -5.43 -20.76
#